data_9234d5bf37e9b264d5a667d7294b12a1
#
_entry.id   9234d5bf37e9b264d5a667d7294b12a1
#
_cell.length_a   1.000
_cell.length_b   1.000
_cell.length_c   1.000
_cell.angle_alpha   90.00
_cell.angle_beta   90.00
_cell.angle_gamma   90.00
#
_symmetry.space_group_name_H-M   'P 1'
#
loop_
_entity.id
_entity.type
_entity.pdbx_description
1 polymer ?
#
loop_
_entity_poly.entity_id
_entity_poly.type
_entity_poly.pdbx_seq_one_letter_code
_entity_poly.pdbx_strand_id
1 'polypeptide(L)'
;MGRFVKVDLEYGERPLADVLDAVERLAARPHDGIFLNRAPGDRAGLGGVALAVRVAHRVGFELVLLNPGRPVDPGYRALGAAICVFDGDWAEYQRWSGEGAAPGDGHLVHGVPAAQAENARKMMEWRGAGFGLVAETRTW
;
A
#
# COMPACT_ATOMS: atom_id res chain seq x y z
N MET A 1 13.29 -6.30 0.77
CA MET A 1 12.23 -5.58 1.48
C MET A 1 12.21 -6.01 2.93
N GLY A 2 12.04 -5.08 3.85
CA GLY A 2 12.04 -5.36 5.26
C GLY A 2 10.79 -6.10 5.75
N ARG A 3 10.71 -6.27 7.07
CA ARG A 3 9.57 -6.92 7.71
C ARG A 3 8.46 -5.90 7.97
N PHE A 4 7.34 -6.08 7.27
CA PHE A 4 6.15 -5.28 7.52
C PHE A 4 5.10 -6.12 8.22
N VAL A 5 4.57 -5.59 9.30
CA VAL A 5 3.35 -6.16 9.89
C VAL A 5 2.16 -5.68 9.06
N LYS A 6 1.12 -6.48 8.97
CA LYS A 6 -0.02 -6.21 8.09
C LYS A 6 -1.31 -6.07 8.88
N VAL A 7 -2.11 -5.09 8.51
CA VAL A 7 -3.47 -4.92 9.00
C VAL A 7 -4.37 -4.78 7.79
N ASP A 8 -5.42 -5.58 7.72
CA ASP A 8 -6.41 -5.51 6.66
C ASP A 8 -7.52 -4.55 7.07
N LEU A 9 -7.77 -3.55 6.26
CA LEU A 9 -8.82 -2.56 6.51
C LEU A 9 -10.14 -2.95 5.84
N GLU A 10 -10.16 -4.02 5.04
CA GLU A 10 -11.36 -4.50 4.33
C GLU A 10 -12.09 -3.37 3.59
N TYR A 11 -11.31 -2.49 2.96
CA TYR A 11 -11.81 -1.32 2.22
C TYR A 11 -12.72 -0.41 3.06
N GLY A 12 -12.46 -0.34 4.38
CA GLY A 12 -13.24 0.48 5.30
C GLY A 12 -14.39 -0.25 5.98
N GLU A 13 -14.65 -1.51 5.62
CA GLU A 13 -15.71 -2.32 6.22
C GLU A 13 -15.35 -2.79 7.63
N ARG A 14 -14.07 -2.98 7.90
CA ARG A 14 -13.61 -3.41 9.23
C ARG A 14 -13.83 -2.28 10.24
N PRO A 15 -14.44 -2.57 11.42
CA PRO A 15 -14.65 -1.54 12.44
C PRO A 15 -13.34 -0.83 12.80
N LEU A 16 -13.37 0.49 12.85
CA LEU A 16 -12.18 1.29 13.13
C LEU A 16 -11.53 0.93 14.46
N ALA A 17 -12.32 0.66 15.50
CA ALA A 17 -11.80 0.25 16.79
C ALA A 17 -10.94 -1.02 16.69
N ASP A 18 -11.35 -1.97 15.85
CA ASP A 18 -10.60 -3.22 15.64
C ASP A 18 -9.30 -2.95 14.89
N VAL A 19 -9.33 -2.05 13.91
CA VAL A 19 -8.13 -1.64 13.17
C VAL A 19 -7.12 -1.00 14.11
N LEU A 20 -7.55 -0.04 14.93
CA LEU A 20 -6.66 0.65 15.85
C LEU A 20 -6.07 -0.29 16.90
N ASP A 21 -6.87 -1.21 17.41
CA ASP A 21 -6.41 -2.23 18.35
C ASP A 21 -5.33 -3.13 17.71
N ALA A 22 -5.54 -3.55 16.47
CA ALA A 22 -4.57 -4.34 15.73
C ALA A 22 -3.25 -3.59 15.52
N VAL A 23 -3.33 -2.31 15.16
CA VAL A 23 -2.14 -1.46 14.97
C VAL A 23 -1.33 -1.38 16.26
N GLU A 24 -1.99 -1.10 17.38
CA GLU A 24 -1.33 -0.99 18.69
C GLU A 24 -0.68 -2.32 19.11
N ARG A 25 -1.40 -3.43 18.93
CA ARG A 25 -0.90 -4.76 19.30
C ARG A 25 0.31 -5.16 18.46
N LEU A 26 0.29 -4.88 17.16
CA LEU A 26 1.37 -5.26 16.25
C LEU A 26 2.62 -4.43 16.45
N ALA A 27 2.52 -3.24 17.04
CA ALA A 27 3.68 -2.39 17.33
C ALA A 27 4.69 -3.07 18.26
N ALA A 28 4.26 -4.05 19.06
CA ALA A 28 5.15 -4.80 19.97
C ALA A 28 6.01 -5.84 19.23
N ARG A 29 5.68 -6.18 17.99
CA ARG A 29 6.46 -7.13 17.19
C ARG A 29 7.63 -6.44 16.51
N PRO A 30 8.74 -7.17 16.25
CA PRO A 30 9.81 -6.64 15.41
C PRO A 30 9.27 -6.26 14.04
N HIS A 31 9.55 -5.04 13.59
CA HIS A 31 9.05 -4.54 12.31
C HIS A 31 9.96 -3.46 11.72
N ASP A 32 9.86 -3.28 10.42
CA ASP A 32 10.44 -2.17 9.68
C ASP A 32 9.36 -1.16 9.26
N GLY A 33 8.10 -1.51 9.43
CA GLY A 33 6.97 -0.67 9.12
C GLY A 33 5.66 -1.44 9.20
N ILE A 34 4.57 -0.76 8.86
CA ILE A 34 3.23 -1.35 8.81
C ILE A 34 2.62 -1.19 7.42
N PHE A 35 1.97 -2.26 6.98
CA PHE A 35 1.27 -2.31 5.69
C PHE A 35 -0.23 -2.37 5.97
N LEU A 36 -0.92 -1.29 5.67
CA LEU A 36 -2.36 -1.19 5.83
C LEU A 36 -3.01 -1.61 4.51
N ASN A 37 -3.35 -2.90 4.44
CA ASN A 37 -3.83 -3.53 3.21
C ASN A 37 -5.32 -3.29 3.00
N ARG A 38 -5.75 -3.33 1.74
CA ARG A 38 -7.13 -3.08 1.33
C ARG A 38 -7.69 -1.80 1.98
N ALA A 39 -6.91 -0.72 1.89
CA ALA A 39 -7.32 0.57 2.39
C ALA A 39 -8.36 1.19 1.46
N PRO A 40 -9.36 1.91 1.99
CA PRO A 40 -10.18 2.74 1.13
C PRO A 40 -9.33 3.85 0.51
N GLY A 41 -9.76 4.35 -0.64
CA GLY A 41 -9.08 5.46 -1.33
C GLY A 41 -10.01 6.63 -1.60
N ASP A 42 -11.27 6.52 -1.21
CA ASP A 42 -12.29 7.54 -1.42
C ASP A 42 -12.36 8.52 -0.24
N ARG A 43 -13.08 9.59 -0.46
CA ARG A 43 -13.23 10.66 0.52
C ARG A 43 -13.94 10.19 1.79
N ALA A 44 -14.90 9.29 1.66
CA ALA A 44 -15.65 8.76 2.80
C ALA A 44 -14.75 7.98 3.76
N GLY A 45 -13.73 7.29 3.24
CA GLY A 45 -12.80 6.51 4.05
C GLY A 45 -11.64 7.30 4.64
N LEU A 46 -11.47 8.56 4.23
CA LEU A 46 -10.29 9.35 4.58
C LEU A 46 -10.11 9.54 6.09
N GLY A 47 -11.18 9.86 6.81
CA GLY A 47 -11.09 10.12 8.24
C GLY A 47 -10.61 8.93 9.05
N GLY A 48 -11.13 7.74 8.75
CA GLY A 48 -10.71 6.50 9.41
C GLY A 48 -9.27 6.13 9.10
N VAL A 49 -8.87 6.26 7.84
CA VAL A 49 -7.47 5.99 7.45
C VAL A 49 -6.52 6.99 8.09
N ALA A 50 -6.90 8.27 8.12
CA ALA A 50 -6.09 9.32 8.76
C ALA A 50 -5.81 8.97 10.23
N LEU A 51 -6.83 8.51 10.95
CA LEU A 51 -6.68 8.12 12.34
C LEU A 51 -5.79 6.89 12.49
N ALA A 52 -5.95 5.89 11.63
CA ALA A 52 -5.11 4.69 11.65
C ALA A 52 -3.64 5.02 11.41
N VAL A 53 -3.35 5.90 10.44
CA VAL A 53 -1.98 6.34 10.16
C VAL A 53 -1.40 7.11 11.36
N ARG A 54 -2.19 8.00 11.94
CA ARG A 54 -1.76 8.79 13.11
C ARG A 54 -1.44 7.88 14.30
N VAL A 55 -2.28 6.90 14.58
CA VAL A 55 -2.03 5.94 15.66
C VAL A 55 -0.79 5.10 15.35
N ALA A 56 -0.62 4.67 14.10
CA ALA A 56 0.56 3.91 13.70
C ALA A 56 1.85 4.68 13.99
N HIS A 57 1.93 5.95 13.62
CA HIS A 57 3.10 6.77 13.92
C HIS A 57 3.29 6.95 15.43
N ARG A 58 2.21 7.19 16.15
CA ARG A 58 2.26 7.41 17.61
C ARG A 58 2.79 6.19 18.35
N VAL A 59 2.47 4.97 17.92
CA VAL A 59 2.94 3.75 18.57
C VAL A 59 4.29 3.25 18.06
N GLY A 60 4.94 4.01 17.17
CA GLY A 60 6.32 3.76 16.78
C GLY A 60 6.57 3.25 15.37
N PHE A 61 5.55 3.16 14.52
CA PHE A 61 5.77 2.85 13.13
C PHE A 61 6.23 4.10 12.38
N GLU A 62 7.50 4.14 11.99
CA GLU A 62 8.04 5.26 11.21
C GLU A 62 7.58 5.18 9.75
N LEU A 63 7.52 3.96 9.21
CA LEU A 63 7.10 3.74 7.83
C LEU A 63 5.71 3.12 7.79
N VAL A 64 4.78 3.85 7.18
CA VAL A 64 3.40 3.40 6.99
C VAL A 64 3.11 3.32 5.51
N LEU A 65 2.71 2.15 5.04
CA LEU A 65 2.31 1.92 3.65
C LEU A 65 0.81 1.70 3.60
N LEU A 66 0.12 2.46 2.76
CA LEU A 66 -1.30 2.26 2.47
C LEU A 66 -1.43 1.52 1.15
N ASN A 67 -2.27 0.50 1.10
CA ASN A 67 -2.56 -0.18 -0.16
C ASN A 67 -4.04 -0.13 -0.51
N PRO A 68 -4.51 0.97 -1.11
CA PRO A 68 -5.82 0.98 -1.75
C PRO A 68 -5.81 0.26 -3.10
N GLY A 69 -4.64 0.07 -3.70
CA GLY A 69 -4.48 -0.62 -4.98
C GLY A 69 -5.03 0.14 -6.17
N ARG A 70 -5.29 1.43 -6.02
CA ARG A 70 -5.86 2.32 -7.03
C ARG A 70 -5.56 3.77 -6.65
N PRO A 71 -5.74 4.71 -7.59
CA PRO A 71 -5.60 6.13 -7.29
C PRO A 71 -6.54 6.56 -6.17
N VAL A 72 -6.07 7.52 -5.36
CA VAL A 72 -6.77 7.97 -4.16
C VAL A 72 -7.26 9.40 -4.30
N ASP A 73 -8.24 9.76 -3.47
CA ASP A 73 -8.60 11.15 -3.26
C ASP A 73 -7.35 11.92 -2.79
N PRO A 74 -7.13 13.16 -3.28
CA PRO A 74 -5.93 13.93 -2.93
C PRO A 74 -5.67 14.08 -1.43
N GLY A 75 -6.69 14.03 -0.60
CA GLY A 75 -6.55 14.15 0.85
C GLY A 75 -5.66 13.07 1.48
N TYR A 76 -5.57 11.90 0.86
CA TYR A 76 -4.71 10.81 1.35
C TYR A 76 -3.23 11.15 1.28
N ARG A 77 -2.83 12.04 0.40
CA ARG A 77 -1.42 12.38 0.22
C ARG A 77 -0.84 13.21 1.35
N ALA A 78 -1.68 13.77 2.21
CA ALA A 78 -1.26 14.55 3.37
C ALA A 78 -1.13 13.73 4.66
N LEU A 79 -1.38 12.42 4.61
CA LEU A 79 -1.47 11.60 5.82
C LEU A 79 -0.13 11.15 6.40
N GLY A 80 0.97 11.36 5.70
CA GLY A 80 2.27 10.89 6.19
C GLY A 80 2.48 9.39 5.96
N ALA A 81 1.89 8.84 4.91
CA ALA A 81 2.04 7.44 4.51
C ALA A 81 2.40 7.36 3.03
N ALA A 82 3.14 6.34 2.66
CA ALA A 82 3.37 6.01 1.26
C ALA A 82 2.16 5.24 0.71
N ILE A 83 1.83 5.44 -0.54
CA ILE A 83 0.59 4.92 -1.12
C ILE A 83 0.88 3.99 -2.29
N CYS A 84 0.31 2.78 -2.26
CA CYS A 84 0.32 1.86 -3.37
C CYS A 84 -0.91 2.12 -4.24
N VAL A 85 -0.70 2.65 -5.43
CA VAL A 85 -1.78 3.04 -6.34
C VAL A 85 -2.09 1.98 -7.39
N PHE A 86 -1.30 0.93 -7.43
CA PHE A 86 -1.55 -0.22 -8.27
C PHE A 86 -1.30 -1.51 -7.48
N ASP A 87 -2.24 -2.44 -7.57
CA ASP A 87 -2.14 -3.78 -7.01
C ASP A 87 -2.91 -4.70 -7.94
N GLY A 88 -2.21 -5.41 -8.79
CA GLY A 88 -2.83 -6.26 -9.77
C GLY A 88 -1.84 -7.18 -10.47
N ASP A 89 -2.33 -7.92 -11.46
CA ASP A 89 -1.48 -8.84 -12.20
C ASP A 89 -0.68 -8.14 -13.31
N TRP A 90 0.28 -8.90 -13.86
CA TRP A 90 1.18 -8.40 -14.90
C TRP A 90 0.44 -7.91 -16.15
N ALA A 91 -0.58 -8.63 -16.58
CA ALA A 91 -1.37 -8.24 -17.76
C ALA A 91 -2.09 -6.91 -17.52
N GLU A 92 -2.70 -6.74 -16.35
CA GLU A 92 -3.36 -5.50 -15.97
C GLU A 92 -2.35 -4.34 -15.89
N TYR A 93 -1.17 -4.61 -15.32
CA TYR A 93 -0.13 -3.59 -15.18
C TYR A 93 0.33 -3.06 -16.54
N GLN A 94 0.50 -3.94 -17.50
CA GLN A 94 0.90 -3.54 -18.84
C GLN A 94 -0.15 -2.67 -19.53
N ARG A 95 -1.43 -2.89 -19.23
CA ARG A 95 -2.54 -2.11 -19.81
C ARG A 95 -2.83 -0.82 -19.05
N TRP A 96 -2.38 -0.74 -17.82
CA TRP A 96 -2.66 0.43 -17.00
C TRP A 96 -1.94 1.67 -17.54
N SER A 97 -2.68 2.77 -17.67
CA SER A 97 -2.14 4.02 -18.19
C SER A 97 -1.23 4.76 -17.22
N GLY A 98 -1.28 4.42 -15.93
CA GLY A 98 -0.61 5.20 -14.89
C GLY A 98 -1.41 6.40 -14.42
N GLU A 99 -2.62 6.60 -14.94
CA GLU A 99 -3.47 7.73 -14.56
C GLU A 99 -3.72 7.75 -13.06
N GLY A 100 -3.58 8.92 -12.44
CA GLY A 100 -3.80 9.10 -11.00
C GLY A 100 -2.62 8.72 -10.13
N ALA A 101 -1.56 8.15 -10.69
CA ALA A 101 -0.34 7.88 -9.95
C ALA A 101 0.49 9.15 -9.84
N ALA A 102 1.16 9.33 -8.70
CA ALA A 102 2.15 10.38 -8.51
C ALA A 102 3.55 9.75 -8.46
N PRO A 103 4.60 10.52 -8.84
CA PRO A 103 5.97 10.04 -8.66
C PRO A 103 6.20 9.63 -7.21
N GLY A 104 6.81 8.47 -7.00
CA GLY A 104 7.07 7.97 -5.65
C GLY A 104 6.01 7.03 -5.10
N ASP A 105 4.85 6.91 -5.76
CA ASP A 105 3.83 5.94 -5.34
C ASP A 105 4.33 4.50 -5.53
N GLY A 106 3.73 3.57 -4.78
CA GLY A 106 4.05 2.15 -4.87
C GLY A 106 3.22 1.42 -5.91
N HIS A 107 3.84 0.45 -6.57
CA HIS A 107 3.19 -0.44 -7.51
C HIS A 107 3.43 -1.89 -7.09
N LEU A 108 2.38 -2.67 -6.91
CA LEU A 108 2.47 -4.07 -6.51
C LEU A 108 1.96 -4.94 -7.66
N VAL A 109 2.85 -5.73 -8.24
CA VAL A 109 2.54 -6.50 -9.45
C VAL A 109 2.81 -7.98 -9.20
N HIS A 110 1.80 -8.81 -9.34
CA HIS A 110 1.91 -10.26 -9.25
C HIS A 110 1.67 -10.92 -10.61
N GLY A 111 1.78 -12.23 -10.66
CA GLY A 111 1.59 -12.97 -11.91
C GLY A 111 2.66 -12.69 -12.95
N VAL A 112 3.83 -12.25 -12.53
CA VAL A 112 4.95 -11.95 -13.41
C VAL A 112 5.80 -13.21 -13.57
N PRO A 113 5.87 -13.79 -14.79
CA PRO A 113 6.78 -14.92 -15.02
C PRO A 113 8.24 -14.53 -14.70
N ALA A 114 9.01 -15.46 -14.18
CA ALA A 114 10.42 -15.20 -13.83
C ALA A 114 11.20 -14.56 -14.98
N ALA A 115 10.95 -15.00 -16.21
CA ALA A 115 11.61 -14.45 -17.40
C ALA A 115 11.23 -12.98 -17.69
N GLN A 116 10.14 -12.49 -17.13
CA GLN A 116 9.65 -11.12 -17.32
C GLN A 116 9.93 -10.20 -16.12
N ALA A 117 10.50 -10.74 -15.05
CA ALA A 117 10.68 -9.97 -13.81
C ALA A 117 11.50 -8.70 -14.02
N GLU A 118 12.57 -8.78 -14.80
CA GLU A 118 13.41 -7.60 -15.09
C GLU A 118 12.65 -6.55 -15.91
N ASN A 119 11.89 -7.00 -16.91
CA ASN A 119 11.06 -6.09 -17.70
C ASN A 119 10.01 -5.40 -16.83
N ALA A 120 9.40 -6.13 -15.90
CA ALA A 120 8.43 -5.57 -14.98
C ALA A 120 9.05 -4.50 -14.09
N ARG A 121 10.25 -4.74 -13.55
CA ARG A 121 10.97 -3.76 -12.73
C ARG A 121 11.32 -2.50 -13.53
N LYS A 122 11.77 -2.66 -14.77
CA LYS A 122 12.07 -1.52 -15.65
C LYS A 122 10.81 -0.71 -15.96
N MET A 123 9.69 -1.37 -16.22
CA MET A 123 8.43 -0.68 -16.46
C MET A 123 8.00 0.09 -15.22
N MET A 124 8.14 -0.50 -14.04
CA MET A 124 7.82 0.12 -12.75
C MET A 124 8.65 1.39 -12.54
N GLU A 125 9.96 1.31 -12.78
CA GLU A 125 10.86 2.44 -12.69
C GLU A 125 10.49 3.52 -13.70
N TRP A 126 10.26 3.13 -14.96
CA TRP A 126 9.86 4.06 -16.01
C TRP A 126 8.56 4.78 -15.70
N ARG A 127 7.64 4.12 -15.00
CA ARG A 127 6.37 4.71 -14.56
C ARG A 127 6.52 5.59 -13.30
N GLY A 128 7.72 5.72 -12.77
CA GLY A 128 8.00 6.60 -11.63
C GLY A 128 7.66 6.04 -10.27
N ALA A 129 7.52 4.72 -10.14
CA ALA A 129 7.29 4.10 -8.85
C ALA A 129 8.45 4.40 -7.89
N GLY A 130 8.15 4.79 -6.67
CA GLY A 130 9.14 5.03 -5.63
C GLY A 130 9.50 3.76 -4.87
N PHE A 131 8.61 2.78 -4.90
CA PHE A 131 8.82 1.46 -4.33
C PHE A 131 7.84 0.49 -5.00
N GLY A 132 8.05 -0.79 -4.80
CA GLY A 132 7.15 -1.76 -5.38
C GLY A 132 7.60 -3.19 -5.17
N LEU A 133 6.81 -4.10 -5.67
CA LEU A 133 7.06 -5.52 -5.60
C LEU A 133 6.67 -6.17 -6.92
N VAL A 134 7.55 -7.01 -7.43
CA VAL A 134 7.32 -7.85 -8.59
C VAL A 134 7.39 -9.30 -8.13
N ALA A 135 6.33 -10.07 -8.32
CA ALA A 135 6.25 -11.43 -7.84
C ALA A 135 5.53 -12.35 -8.83
N GLU A 136 5.86 -13.64 -8.80
CA GLU A 136 5.12 -14.65 -9.58
C GLU A 136 3.75 -14.87 -8.97
N THR A 137 3.67 -14.90 -7.63
CA THR A 137 2.42 -15.07 -6.89
C THR A 137 2.24 -13.93 -5.92
N ARG A 138 1.00 -13.58 -5.65
CA ARG A 138 0.67 -12.54 -4.68
C ARG A 138 0.96 -13.04 -3.26
N THR A 139 1.79 -12.30 -2.51
CA THR A 139 2.20 -12.66 -1.14
C THR A 139 1.75 -11.62 -0.09
N TRP A 140 1.07 -10.60 -0.53
CA TRP A 140 0.58 -9.51 0.36
C TRP A 140 -0.92 -9.51 0.51
#